data_7149e33f583233485418cbcb4011e50b
#
_entry.id   7149e33f583233485418cbcb4011e50b
#
_cell.length_a   1.000
_cell.length_b   1.000
_cell.length_c   1.000
_cell.angle_alpha   90.00
_cell.angle_beta   90.00
_cell.angle_gamma   90.00
#
_symmetry.space_group_name_H-M   'P 1'
#
loop_
_entity.id
_entity.type
_entity.pdbx_description
1 polymer ?
#
loop_
_entity_poly.entity_id
_entity_poly.type
_entity_poly.pdbx_seq_one_letter_code
_entity_poly.pdbx_strand_id
1 'polypeptide(L)'
;SKELDYAASLKYEWNRRFNHVNSNLKAGVQWKGTGNAGEGEYYQDPSLAPNGYRPRPYTSYPYMHNVSLYAEENLSFPVGSTMVRLMAGVRWENLFISGTQYEKLNTVSPRFNAQWQLNSHISIRGGWGITEKLPSYYVLYPRQEYRDIQTFGLSYNNNESSYIYYSQPYTLLHNEKLRWQRNQNAELGIDMNMGRTKVSLVGYFNRTKLPYKYTNSY
;
A
#
# COMPACT_ATOMS: atom_id res chain seq x y z
N SER A 1 14.42 13.25 11.71
CA SER A 1 13.10 12.62 11.74
C SER A 1 13.00 11.67 12.91
N LYS A 2 11.80 11.48 13.47
CA LYS A 2 11.47 10.44 14.43
C LYS A 2 10.24 9.71 13.90
N GLU A 3 10.45 8.74 13.03
CA GLU A 3 9.38 7.89 12.53
C GLU A 3 8.95 6.92 13.62
N LEU A 4 7.67 6.82 13.83
CA LEU A 4 7.04 5.95 14.80
C LEU A 4 6.10 5.01 14.07
N ASP A 5 6.44 3.72 14.07
CA ASP A 5 5.61 2.65 13.56
C ASP A 5 5.29 1.68 14.70
N TYR A 6 4.03 1.43 14.90
CA TYR A 6 3.58 0.49 15.92
C TYR A 6 2.43 -0.37 15.39
N ALA A 7 2.38 -1.60 15.87
CA ALA A 7 1.35 -2.54 15.46
C ALA A 7 0.95 -3.45 16.64
N ALA A 8 -0.33 -3.74 16.71
CA ALA A 8 -0.88 -4.78 17.55
C ALA A 8 -1.74 -5.72 16.69
N SER A 9 -1.70 -7.01 16.98
CA SER A 9 -2.52 -7.98 16.26
C SER A 9 -2.98 -9.10 17.16
N LEU A 10 -4.23 -9.53 16.95
CA LEU A 10 -4.79 -10.74 17.53
C LEU A 10 -5.12 -11.68 16.37
N LYS A 11 -4.66 -12.92 16.48
CA LYS A 11 -4.89 -13.97 15.49
C LYS A 11 -5.55 -15.16 16.16
N TYR A 12 -6.50 -15.75 15.46
CA TYR A 12 -7.20 -16.95 15.86
C TYR A 12 -7.07 -17.98 14.75
N GLU A 13 -6.76 -19.21 15.13
CA GLU A 13 -6.67 -20.34 14.21
C GLU A 13 -7.44 -21.51 14.77
N TRP A 14 -8.31 -22.08 13.95
CA TRP A 14 -9.14 -23.20 14.31
C TRP A 14 -9.06 -24.31 13.28
N ASN A 15 -8.48 -25.45 13.68
CA ASN A 15 -8.36 -26.65 12.88
C ASN A 15 -9.51 -27.59 13.19
N ARG A 16 -10.24 -28.02 12.19
CA ARG A 16 -11.36 -28.96 12.30
C ARG A 16 -11.23 -30.06 11.26
N ARG A 17 -11.74 -31.22 11.60
CA ARG A 17 -11.85 -32.34 10.69
C ARG A 17 -13.28 -32.85 10.70
N PHE A 18 -13.91 -32.87 9.51
CA PHE A 18 -15.26 -33.39 9.31
C PHE A 18 -15.17 -34.54 8.33
N ASN A 19 -15.36 -35.80 8.79
CA ASN A 19 -15.17 -36.98 7.95
C ASN A 19 -13.83 -36.94 7.18
N HIS A 20 -13.89 -36.63 5.89
CA HIS A 20 -12.72 -36.56 5.00
C HIS A 20 -12.29 -35.12 4.65
N VAL A 21 -12.94 -34.11 5.23
CA VAL A 21 -12.62 -32.69 5.00
C VAL A 21 -11.81 -32.17 6.16
N ASN A 22 -10.60 -31.69 5.88
CA ASN A 22 -9.83 -30.89 6.83
C ASN A 22 -10.12 -29.42 6.56
N SER A 23 -10.46 -28.68 7.59
CA SER A 23 -10.79 -27.26 7.59
C SER A 23 -9.83 -26.53 8.52
N ASN A 24 -9.23 -25.45 8.04
CA ASN A 24 -8.39 -24.57 8.84
C ASN A 24 -8.89 -23.13 8.65
N LEU A 25 -9.61 -22.63 9.64
CA LEU A 25 -10.08 -21.25 9.70
C LEU A 25 -9.03 -20.39 10.39
N LYS A 26 -8.63 -19.31 9.72
CA LYS A 26 -7.79 -18.26 10.29
C LYS A 26 -8.55 -16.95 10.27
N ALA A 27 -8.61 -16.28 11.40
CA ALA A 27 -9.21 -14.96 11.51
C ALA A 27 -8.32 -14.05 12.37
N GLY A 28 -8.43 -12.76 12.18
CA GLY A 28 -7.68 -11.84 13.01
C GLY A 28 -8.04 -10.39 12.80
N VAL A 29 -7.59 -9.61 13.78
CA VAL A 29 -7.62 -8.17 13.78
C VAL A 29 -6.20 -7.64 13.88
N GLN A 30 -5.89 -6.61 13.15
CA GLN A 30 -4.61 -5.92 13.19
C GLN A 30 -4.85 -4.41 13.24
N TRP A 31 -4.16 -3.75 14.14
CA TRP A 31 -4.07 -2.31 14.21
C TRP A 31 -2.62 -1.88 13.96
N LYS A 32 -2.43 -0.92 13.07
CA LYS A 32 -1.14 -0.30 12.76
C LYS A 32 -1.27 1.19 12.88
N GLY A 33 -0.29 1.83 13.47
CA GLY A 33 -0.17 3.27 13.49
C GLY A 33 1.17 3.68 12.93
N THR A 34 1.19 4.77 12.16
CA THR A 34 2.40 5.39 11.65
C THR A 34 2.32 6.90 11.78
N GLY A 35 3.43 7.53 12.09
CA GLY A 35 3.52 8.97 12.21
C GLY A 35 4.96 9.42 12.35
N ASN A 36 5.17 10.71 12.43
CA ASN A 36 6.49 11.30 12.64
C ASN A 36 6.43 12.33 13.76
N ALA A 37 7.19 12.08 14.83
CA ALA A 37 7.32 12.97 15.98
C ALA A 37 8.57 13.89 15.90
N GLY A 38 9.27 13.90 14.76
CA GLY A 38 10.43 14.74 14.53
C GLY A 38 10.04 16.20 14.29
N GLU A 39 10.97 17.10 14.55
CA GLU A 39 10.78 18.54 14.34
C GLU A 39 10.58 18.90 12.87
N GLY A 40 11.20 18.13 11.96
CA GLY A 40 11.10 18.36 10.52
C GLY A 40 12.45 18.36 9.80
N GLU A 41 12.40 18.79 8.56
CA GLU A 41 13.59 19.02 7.72
C GLU A 41 13.96 20.50 7.77
N TYR A 42 15.17 20.81 8.23
CA TYR A 42 15.71 22.18 8.28
C TYR A 42 17.24 22.15 8.25
N TYR A 43 17.83 23.22 7.79
CA TYR A 43 19.27 23.45 7.92
C TYR A 43 19.57 24.08 9.28
N GLN A 44 20.52 23.53 10.00
CA GLN A 44 20.97 24.10 11.28
C GLN A 44 21.62 25.48 11.07
N ASP A 45 22.36 25.61 9.97
CA ASP A 45 22.88 26.88 9.49
C ASP A 45 22.11 27.32 8.24
N PRO A 46 21.25 28.34 8.33
CA PRO A 46 20.44 28.81 7.18
C PRO A 46 21.29 29.27 5.99
N SER A 47 22.55 29.67 6.20
CA SER A 47 23.45 30.11 5.12
C SER A 47 23.86 28.98 4.18
N LEU A 48 23.77 27.72 4.66
CA LEU A 48 24.05 26.50 3.87
C LEU A 48 22.83 25.99 3.11
N ALA A 49 21.66 26.59 3.33
CA ALA A 49 20.46 26.17 2.62
C ALA A 49 20.48 26.64 1.16
N PRO A 50 20.09 25.78 0.20
CA PRO A 50 19.94 26.20 -1.19
C PRO A 50 18.91 27.31 -1.33
N ASN A 51 19.07 28.17 -2.35
CA ASN A 51 18.07 29.18 -2.67
C ASN A 51 16.69 28.55 -2.86
N GLY A 52 15.68 29.14 -2.25
CA GLY A 52 14.31 28.60 -2.31
C GLY A 52 14.02 27.45 -1.36
N TYR A 53 14.99 27.02 -0.53
CA TYR A 53 14.73 26.04 0.51
C TYR A 53 13.68 26.53 1.50
N ARG A 54 12.78 25.62 1.88
CA ARG A 54 11.76 25.85 2.92
C ARG A 54 11.80 24.72 3.93
N PRO A 55 11.88 25.02 5.23
CA PRO A 55 11.79 24.00 6.26
C PRO A 55 10.42 23.29 6.20
N ARG A 56 10.43 21.99 6.50
CA ARG A 56 9.23 21.16 6.51
C ARG A 56 9.01 20.60 7.91
N PRO A 57 8.08 21.18 8.69
CA PRO A 57 7.75 20.62 10.00
C PRO A 57 6.98 19.28 9.82
N TYR A 58 7.34 18.27 10.61
CA TYR A 58 6.62 16.98 10.63
C TYR A 58 5.46 16.99 11.64
N THR A 59 5.50 17.91 12.61
CA THR A 59 4.47 18.04 13.65
C THR A 59 3.10 18.44 13.13
N SER A 60 3.02 18.99 11.91
CA SER A 60 1.75 19.36 11.26
C SER A 60 1.03 18.18 10.61
N TYR A 61 1.67 17.01 10.53
CA TYR A 61 1.07 15.83 9.90
C TYR A 61 0.39 14.95 10.94
N PRO A 62 -0.87 14.53 10.69
CA PRO A 62 -1.58 13.66 11.62
C PRO A 62 -1.01 12.24 11.59
N TYR A 63 -1.15 11.54 12.71
CA TYR A 63 -0.89 10.10 12.74
C TYR A 63 -1.96 9.36 11.95
N MET A 64 -1.53 8.34 11.22
CA MET A 64 -2.42 7.44 10.48
C MET A 64 -2.57 6.13 11.25
N HIS A 65 -3.81 5.70 11.44
CA HIS A 65 -4.13 4.41 12.06
C HIS A 65 -4.87 3.56 11.04
N ASN A 66 -4.38 2.36 10.79
CA ASN A 66 -5.04 1.39 9.92
C ASN A 66 -5.53 0.21 10.74
N VAL A 67 -6.83 -0.03 10.73
CA VAL A 67 -7.46 -1.21 11.34
C VAL A 67 -7.84 -2.17 10.24
N SER A 68 -7.44 -3.43 10.37
CA SER A 68 -7.79 -4.48 9.43
C SER A 68 -8.40 -5.69 10.14
N LEU A 69 -9.44 -6.23 9.53
CA LEU A 69 -10.07 -7.49 9.89
C LEU A 69 -9.88 -8.46 8.74
N TYR A 70 -9.56 -9.70 9.03
CA TYR A 70 -9.46 -10.73 8.00
C TYR A 70 -10.01 -12.06 8.48
N ALA A 71 -10.52 -12.82 7.53
CA ALA A 71 -10.88 -14.22 7.69
C ALA A 71 -10.45 -15.01 6.45
N GLU A 72 -9.94 -16.22 6.66
CA GLU A 72 -9.49 -17.14 5.62
C GLU A 72 -9.85 -18.55 6.03
N GLU A 73 -10.50 -19.29 5.12
CA GLU A 73 -10.80 -20.69 5.26
C GLU A 73 -9.99 -21.50 4.27
N ASN A 74 -9.30 -22.52 4.77
CA ASN A 74 -8.54 -23.48 3.97
C ASN A 74 -9.19 -24.86 4.12
N LEU A 75 -9.69 -25.39 3.02
CA LEU A 75 -10.30 -26.72 2.92
C LEU A 75 -9.40 -27.68 2.16
N SER A 76 -9.29 -28.90 2.67
CA SER A 76 -8.58 -29.97 1.99
C SER A 76 -9.39 -31.27 2.10
N PHE A 77 -9.72 -31.87 0.95
CA PHE A 77 -10.55 -33.08 0.90
C PHE A 77 -10.21 -33.96 -0.31
N PRO A 78 -10.39 -35.27 -0.18
CA PRO A 78 -10.21 -36.20 -1.29
C PRO A 78 -11.42 -36.15 -2.25
N VAL A 79 -11.15 -36.32 -3.54
CA VAL A 79 -12.14 -36.54 -4.60
C VAL A 79 -11.71 -37.79 -5.36
N GLY A 80 -12.34 -38.93 -5.05
CA GLY A 80 -11.86 -40.24 -5.50
C GLY A 80 -10.46 -40.54 -4.96
N SER A 81 -9.52 -40.81 -5.84
CA SER A 81 -8.09 -41.04 -5.53
C SER A 81 -7.25 -39.76 -5.54
N THR A 82 -7.87 -38.59 -5.73
CA THR A 82 -7.21 -37.28 -5.88
C THR A 82 -7.45 -36.40 -4.67
N MET A 83 -6.71 -35.32 -4.57
CA MET A 83 -6.82 -34.34 -3.46
C MET A 83 -7.12 -32.95 -3.99
N VAL A 84 -8.14 -32.32 -3.42
CA VAL A 84 -8.50 -30.93 -3.69
C VAL A 84 -8.18 -30.08 -2.44
N ARG A 85 -7.59 -28.92 -2.69
CA ARG A 85 -7.37 -27.87 -1.68
C ARG A 85 -7.99 -26.58 -2.18
N LEU A 86 -8.78 -25.92 -1.33
CA LEU A 86 -9.41 -24.65 -1.62
C LEU A 86 -9.04 -23.67 -0.51
N MET A 87 -8.81 -22.43 -0.86
CA MET A 87 -8.66 -21.34 0.06
C MET A 87 -9.54 -20.18 -0.36
N ALA A 88 -10.36 -19.68 0.54
CA ALA A 88 -11.12 -18.46 0.36
C ALA A 88 -10.83 -17.51 1.53
N GLY A 89 -10.57 -16.26 1.23
CA GLY A 89 -10.28 -15.27 2.24
C GLY A 89 -10.79 -13.89 1.88
N VAL A 90 -11.02 -13.09 2.90
CA VAL A 90 -11.40 -11.68 2.77
C VAL A 90 -10.66 -10.87 3.82
N ARG A 91 -10.21 -9.69 3.41
CA ARG A 91 -9.62 -8.69 4.30
C ARG A 91 -10.35 -7.37 4.10
N TRP A 92 -10.83 -6.80 5.20
CA TRP A 92 -11.33 -5.44 5.27
C TRP A 92 -10.28 -4.58 5.97
N GLU A 93 -10.08 -3.37 5.46
CA GLU A 93 -9.16 -2.40 6.03
C GLU A 93 -9.84 -1.03 6.07
N ASN A 94 -9.59 -0.28 7.14
CA ASN A 94 -10.03 1.09 7.27
C ASN A 94 -8.90 1.97 7.82
N LEU A 95 -8.65 3.06 7.14
CA LEU A 95 -7.70 4.08 7.56
C LEU A 95 -8.42 5.14 8.38
N PHE A 96 -7.92 5.43 9.56
CA PHE A 96 -8.32 6.54 10.41
C PHE A 96 -7.21 7.59 10.37
N ILE A 97 -7.55 8.79 9.97
CA ILE A 97 -6.63 9.91 9.85
C ILE A 97 -7.35 11.20 10.19
N SER A 98 -6.80 11.98 11.13
CA SER A 98 -7.41 13.23 11.58
C SER A 98 -7.30 14.31 10.50
N GLY A 99 -8.34 15.14 10.37
CA GLY A 99 -8.30 16.31 9.48
C GLY A 99 -8.25 16.00 7.99
N THR A 100 -8.62 14.77 7.59
CA THR A 100 -8.71 14.43 6.17
C THR A 100 -10.05 14.82 5.58
N GLN A 101 -10.03 15.20 4.32
CA GLN A 101 -11.23 15.46 3.50
C GLN A 101 -11.58 14.27 2.58
N TYR A 102 -10.85 13.15 2.68
CA TYR A 102 -11.06 12.01 1.81
C TYR A 102 -12.33 11.23 2.17
N GLU A 103 -13.21 11.01 1.18
CA GLU A 103 -14.52 10.38 1.38
C GLU A 103 -14.44 8.88 1.70
N LYS A 104 -13.45 8.18 1.17
CA LYS A 104 -13.40 6.71 1.26
C LYS A 104 -12.04 6.19 1.70
N LEU A 105 -11.94 5.85 2.97
CA LEU A 105 -10.74 5.33 3.62
C LEU A 105 -10.82 3.83 3.94
N ASN A 106 -11.84 3.14 3.46
CA ASN A 106 -11.99 1.70 3.67
C ASN A 106 -11.91 0.91 2.37
N THR A 107 -11.53 -0.36 2.49
CA THR A 107 -11.40 -1.26 1.36
C THR A 107 -11.66 -2.71 1.73
N VAL A 108 -11.98 -3.55 0.73
CA VAL A 108 -12.20 -4.99 0.88
C VAL A 108 -11.40 -5.73 -0.18
N SER A 109 -10.56 -6.64 0.27
CA SER A 109 -9.63 -7.45 -0.54
C SER A 109 -9.99 -8.93 -0.45
N PRO A 110 -10.86 -9.46 -1.33
CA PRO A 110 -11.14 -10.88 -1.42
C PRO A 110 -10.02 -11.61 -2.16
N ARG A 111 -9.83 -12.90 -1.79
CA ARG A 111 -8.92 -13.80 -2.48
C ARG A 111 -9.46 -15.23 -2.49
N PHE A 112 -9.13 -15.95 -3.53
CA PHE A 112 -9.50 -17.35 -3.72
C PHE A 112 -8.35 -18.10 -4.39
N ASN A 113 -8.03 -19.29 -3.88
CA ASN A 113 -7.08 -20.20 -4.51
C ASN A 113 -7.66 -21.61 -4.49
N ALA A 114 -7.37 -22.35 -5.56
CA ALA A 114 -7.71 -23.75 -5.70
C ALA A 114 -6.50 -24.53 -6.20
N GLN A 115 -6.32 -25.72 -5.67
CA GLN A 115 -5.34 -26.69 -6.15
C GLN A 115 -6.00 -28.05 -6.25
N TRP A 116 -5.86 -28.70 -7.39
CA TRP A 116 -6.31 -30.06 -7.62
C TRP A 116 -5.13 -30.93 -7.96
N GLN A 117 -4.79 -31.85 -7.09
CA GLN A 117 -3.76 -32.85 -7.32
C GLN A 117 -4.39 -34.04 -8.00
N LEU A 118 -4.28 -34.11 -9.34
CA LEU A 118 -4.87 -35.15 -10.19
C LEU A 118 -4.26 -36.52 -9.91
N ASN A 119 -2.96 -36.57 -9.69
CA ASN A 119 -2.20 -37.78 -9.35
C ASN A 119 -0.87 -37.38 -8.68
N SER A 120 0.03 -38.34 -8.44
CA SER A 120 1.34 -38.11 -7.86
C SER A 120 2.28 -37.24 -8.71
N HIS A 121 1.96 -37.06 -10.01
CA HIS A 121 2.82 -36.41 -10.98
C HIS A 121 2.26 -35.03 -11.43
N ILE A 122 0.95 -34.85 -11.41
CA ILE A 122 0.29 -33.68 -12.00
C ILE A 122 -0.62 -33.02 -11.01
N SER A 123 -0.47 -31.70 -10.86
CA SER A 123 -1.42 -30.84 -10.15
C SER A 123 -1.76 -29.60 -10.99
N ILE A 124 -3.01 -29.16 -10.88
CA ILE A 124 -3.52 -27.93 -11.45
C ILE A 124 -3.78 -26.97 -10.29
N ARG A 125 -3.38 -25.73 -10.46
CA ARG A 125 -3.65 -24.67 -9.48
C ARG A 125 -4.17 -23.43 -10.15
N GLY A 126 -5.03 -22.71 -9.45
CA GLY A 126 -5.52 -21.43 -9.91
C GLY A 126 -5.75 -20.50 -8.73
N GLY A 127 -5.65 -19.24 -8.97
CA GLY A 127 -5.84 -18.21 -7.96
C GLY A 127 -6.44 -16.94 -8.54
N TRP A 128 -7.22 -16.27 -7.74
CA TRP A 128 -7.75 -14.94 -8.04
C TRP A 128 -7.80 -14.13 -6.76
N GLY A 129 -7.46 -12.86 -6.87
CA GLY A 129 -7.56 -11.98 -5.74
C GLY A 129 -7.50 -10.51 -6.12
N ILE A 130 -7.99 -9.70 -5.17
CA ILE A 130 -7.89 -8.26 -5.20
C ILE A 130 -7.00 -7.84 -4.05
N THR A 131 -5.99 -7.03 -4.37
CA THR A 131 -5.13 -6.38 -3.39
C THR A 131 -5.30 -4.88 -3.54
N GLU A 132 -5.57 -4.21 -2.44
CA GLU A 132 -5.67 -2.76 -2.45
C GLU A 132 -4.51 -2.13 -1.69
N LYS A 133 -3.94 -1.08 -2.26
CA LYS A 133 -2.82 -0.34 -1.70
C LYS A 133 -3.27 1.05 -1.31
N LEU A 134 -3.05 1.37 -0.04
CA LEU A 134 -3.28 2.71 0.49
C LEU A 134 -2.42 3.74 -0.26
N PRO A 135 -2.94 4.93 -0.55
CA PRO A 135 -2.13 6.06 -0.91
C PRO A 135 -1.01 6.28 0.10
N SER A 136 0.19 6.55 -0.39
CA SER A 136 1.29 6.85 0.51
C SER A 136 1.04 8.18 1.24
N TYR A 137 1.67 8.33 2.39
CA TYR A 137 1.60 9.57 3.17
C TYR A 137 1.93 10.82 2.34
N TYR A 138 2.91 10.68 1.46
CA TYR A 138 3.33 11.75 0.55
C TYR A 138 2.24 12.16 -0.47
N VAL A 139 1.40 11.20 -0.90
CA VAL A 139 0.26 11.46 -1.79
C VAL A 139 -0.89 12.11 -1.04
N LEU A 140 -1.13 11.69 0.20
CA LEU A 140 -2.20 12.25 1.05
C LEU A 140 -1.84 13.67 1.54
N TYR A 141 -0.57 13.91 1.84
CA TYR A 141 -0.04 15.17 2.35
C TYR A 141 1.15 15.63 1.51
N PRO A 142 0.93 16.12 0.29
CA PRO A 142 2.01 16.58 -0.57
C PRO A 142 2.71 17.78 0.07
N ARG A 143 3.98 17.94 -0.27
CA ARG A 143 4.76 19.11 0.16
C ARG A 143 4.19 20.35 -0.49
N GLN A 144 4.07 21.44 0.30
CA GLN A 144 3.76 22.75 -0.26
C GLN A 144 4.89 23.20 -1.18
N GLU A 145 4.56 23.50 -2.41
CA GLU A 145 5.48 24.09 -3.39
C GLU A 145 5.29 25.59 -3.45
N TYR A 146 6.36 26.30 -3.78
CA TYR A 146 6.38 27.77 -3.88
C TYR A 146 6.96 28.19 -5.20
N ARG A 147 6.40 29.26 -5.76
CA ARG A 147 6.96 29.97 -6.91
C ARG A 147 7.71 31.19 -6.37
N ASP A 148 9.02 31.19 -6.53
CA ASP A 148 9.88 32.32 -6.16
C ASP A 148 10.09 33.20 -7.39
N ILE A 149 9.54 34.40 -7.37
CA ILE A 149 9.64 35.39 -8.45
C ILE A 149 10.63 36.42 -8.01
N GLN A 150 11.75 36.54 -8.75
CA GLN A 150 12.71 37.60 -8.50
C GLN A 150 12.08 38.96 -8.87
N THR A 151 11.96 39.83 -7.90
CA THR A 151 11.35 41.16 -8.07
C THR A 151 12.40 42.27 -8.18
N PHE A 152 13.57 42.03 -7.60
CA PHE A 152 14.64 43.00 -7.61
C PHE A 152 16.01 42.33 -7.55
N GLY A 153 17.01 42.87 -8.21
CA GLY A 153 18.40 42.44 -8.16
C GLY A 153 19.35 43.62 -8.14
N LEU A 154 20.32 43.61 -7.26
CA LEU A 154 21.42 44.53 -7.19
C LEU A 154 22.71 43.77 -7.46
N SER A 155 23.52 44.27 -8.39
CA SER A 155 24.87 43.81 -8.61
C SER A 155 25.85 44.84 -8.10
N TYR A 156 26.78 44.42 -7.27
CA TYR A 156 27.87 45.26 -6.78
C TYR A 156 29.15 45.02 -7.61
N ASN A 157 30.01 45.97 -7.64
CA ASN A 157 31.35 45.76 -8.22
C ASN A 157 32.02 44.61 -7.42
N ASN A 158 32.59 43.62 -8.11
CA ASN A 158 33.31 42.47 -7.58
C ASN A 158 32.48 41.18 -7.38
N ASN A 159 31.57 40.85 -8.29
CA ASN A 159 30.85 39.58 -8.31
C ASN A 159 29.88 39.31 -7.15
N GLU A 160 29.53 40.30 -6.37
CA GLU A 160 28.50 40.16 -5.36
C GLU A 160 27.16 40.65 -5.93
N SER A 161 26.10 39.83 -5.69
CA SER A 161 24.74 40.17 -6.12
C SER A 161 23.75 39.84 -5.00
N SER A 162 22.81 40.73 -4.80
CA SER A 162 21.69 40.54 -3.86
C SER A 162 20.38 40.53 -4.63
N TYR A 163 19.50 39.61 -4.26
CA TYR A 163 18.22 39.42 -4.93
C TYR A 163 17.08 39.46 -3.92
N ILE A 164 15.96 40.07 -4.32
CA ILE A 164 14.71 40.04 -3.56
C ILE A 164 13.73 39.19 -4.36
N TYR A 165 13.12 38.23 -3.67
CA TYR A 165 12.12 37.33 -4.24
C TYR A 165 10.77 37.55 -3.58
N TYR A 166 9.73 37.53 -4.40
CA TYR A 166 8.35 37.36 -3.94
C TYR A 166 8.00 35.88 -4.02
N SER A 167 7.70 35.28 -2.87
CA SER A 167 7.34 33.86 -2.79
C SER A 167 5.84 33.70 -2.73
N GLN A 168 5.29 32.99 -3.69
CA GLN A 168 3.88 32.65 -3.76
C GLN A 168 3.69 31.14 -3.63
N PRO A 169 2.90 30.67 -2.63
CA PRO A 169 2.58 29.25 -2.54
C PRO A 169 1.69 28.82 -3.71
N TYR A 170 1.97 27.66 -4.30
CA TYR A 170 1.03 27.02 -5.20
C TYR A 170 -0.19 26.54 -4.43
N THR A 171 -1.37 26.69 -5.02
CA THR A 171 -2.58 26.08 -4.45
C THR A 171 -2.51 24.57 -4.58
N LEU A 172 -2.45 23.88 -3.47
CA LEU A 172 -2.54 22.43 -3.45
C LEU A 172 -4.02 22.04 -3.64
N LEU A 173 -4.31 21.42 -4.78
CA LEU A 173 -5.63 20.87 -5.05
C LEU A 173 -5.68 19.45 -4.49
N HIS A 174 -6.44 19.23 -3.44
CA HIS A 174 -6.72 17.91 -2.91
C HIS A 174 -7.83 17.25 -3.69
N ASN A 175 -7.58 16.00 -4.12
CA ASN A 175 -8.63 15.20 -4.70
C ASN A 175 -9.34 14.41 -3.59
N GLU A 176 -10.44 14.94 -3.09
CA GLU A 176 -11.28 14.30 -2.04
C GLU A 176 -11.79 12.92 -2.45
N LYS A 177 -11.87 12.66 -3.76
CA LYS A 177 -12.28 11.36 -4.34
C LYS A 177 -11.12 10.39 -4.49
N LEU A 178 -9.97 10.67 -3.90
CA LEU A 178 -8.83 9.77 -3.91
C LEU A 178 -9.22 8.43 -3.29
N ARG A 179 -8.89 7.34 -3.99
CA ARG A 179 -9.25 5.97 -3.60
C ARG A 179 -7.99 5.13 -3.50
N TRP A 180 -8.10 4.01 -2.82
CA TRP A 180 -7.06 2.99 -2.80
C TRP A 180 -6.74 2.51 -4.22
N GLN A 181 -5.46 2.32 -4.50
CA GLN A 181 -5.01 1.69 -5.73
C GLN A 181 -5.40 0.21 -5.68
N ARG A 182 -6.16 -0.24 -6.66
CA ARG A 182 -6.67 -1.61 -6.74
C ARG A 182 -5.89 -2.43 -7.75
N ASN A 183 -5.35 -3.55 -7.31
CA ASN A 183 -4.69 -4.54 -8.15
C ASN A 183 -5.48 -5.84 -8.15
N GLN A 184 -5.87 -6.30 -9.32
CA GLN A 184 -6.54 -7.57 -9.55
C GLN A 184 -5.57 -8.54 -10.18
N ASN A 185 -5.36 -9.69 -9.54
CA ASN A 185 -4.50 -10.75 -10.00
C ASN A 185 -5.34 -12.00 -10.27
N ALA A 186 -5.02 -12.71 -11.36
CA ALA A 186 -5.51 -14.06 -11.61
C ALA A 186 -4.36 -14.88 -12.14
N GLU A 187 -4.29 -16.16 -11.74
CA GLU A 187 -3.30 -17.10 -12.22
C GLU A 187 -3.92 -18.47 -12.45
N LEU A 188 -3.39 -19.20 -13.42
CA LEU A 188 -3.67 -20.60 -13.66
C LEU A 188 -2.35 -21.31 -13.98
N GLY A 189 -2.09 -22.43 -13.32
CA GLY A 189 -0.85 -23.16 -13.48
C GLY A 189 -1.04 -24.67 -13.49
N ILE A 190 -0.13 -25.36 -14.16
CA ILE A 190 0.00 -26.80 -14.17
C ILE A 190 1.42 -27.13 -13.70
N ASP A 191 1.51 -27.97 -12.68
CA ASP A 191 2.76 -28.46 -12.15
C ASP A 191 2.87 -29.96 -12.46
N MET A 192 4.00 -30.36 -13.06
CA MET A 192 4.31 -31.72 -13.42
C MET A 192 5.59 -32.19 -12.73
N ASN A 193 5.52 -33.32 -12.06
CA ASN A 193 6.67 -33.97 -11.40
C ASN A 193 7.04 -35.26 -12.14
N MET A 194 8.19 -35.25 -12.84
CA MET A 194 8.70 -36.35 -13.63
C MET A 194 9.94 -36.98 -12.96
N GLY A 195 9.76 -37.48 -11.73
CA GLY A 195 10.85 -38.06 -10.96
C GLY A 195 11.87 -37.00 -10.49
N ARG A 196 12.99 -36.88 -11.19
CA ARG A 196 14.03 -35.88 -10.83
C ARG A 196 13.78 -34.48 -11.40
N THR A 197 12.83 -34.34 -12.32
CA THR A 197 12.52 -33.09 -13.00
C THR A 197 11.15 -32.58 -12.59
N LYS A 198 11.08 -31.31 -12.27
CA LYS A 198 9.81 -30.59 -12.03
C LYS A 198 9.62 -29.54 -13.11
N VAL A 199 8.46 -29.52 -13.73
CA VAL A 199 8.06 -28.55 -14.74
C VAL A 199 6.83 -27.82 -14.25
N SER A 200 6.85 -26.50 -14.28
CA SER A 200 5.71 -25.67 -13.95
C SER A 200 5.42 -24.69 -15.09
N LEU A 201 4.19 -24.70 -15.57
CA LEU A 201 3.69 -23.76 -16.56
C LEU A 201 2.63 -22.90 -15.89
N VAL A 202 2.79 -21.57 -15.94
CA VAL A 202 1.89 -20.62 -15.28
C VAL A 202 1.52 -19.51 -16.24
N GLY A 203 0.22 -19.30 -16.43
CA GLY A 203 -0.34 -18.10 -17.04
C GLY A 203 -0.86 -17.17 -15.94
N TYR A 204 -0.63 -15.87 -16.08
CA TYR A 204 -1.12 -14.88 -15.14
C TYR A 204 -1.72 -13.67 -15.84
N PHE A 205 -2.67 -13.05 -15.17
CA PHE A 205 -3.27 -11.78 -15.53
C PHE A 205 -3.19 -10.82 -14.35
N ASN A 206 -2.70 -9.61 -14.61
CA ASN A 206 -2.59 -8.55 -13.62
C ASN A 206 -3.18 -7.26 -14.16
N ARG A 207 -4.09 -6.63 -13.41
CA ARG A 207 -4.71 -5.36 -13.76
C ARG A 207 -4.70 -4.41 -12.59
N THR A 208 -3.96 -3.31 -12.75
CA THR A 208 -3.95 -2.21 -11.78
C THR A 208 -4.94 -1.12 -12.20
N LYS A 209 -5.80 -0.72 -11.27
CA LYS A 209 -6.73 0.41 -11.44
C LYS A 209 -6.37 1.52 -10.46
N LEU A 210 -6.58 2.77 -10.89
CA LEU A 210 -6.36 3.97 -10.12
C LEU A 210 -4.91 4.13 -9.63
N PRO A 211 -3.91 4.03 -10.52
CA PRO A 211 -2.57 4.45 -10.16
C PRO A 211 -2.60 5.95 -9.86
N TYR A 212 -1.94 6.37 -8.77
CA TYR A 212 -1.81 7.79 -8.45
C TYR A 212 -0.96 8.47 -9.52
N LYS A 213 -1.44 9.60 -10.02
CA LYS A 213 -0.73 10.40 -11.00
C LYS A 213 -0.77 11.86 -10.54
N TYR A 214 0.38 12.50 -10.52
CA TYR A 214 0.46 13.94 -10.39
C TYR A 214 0.18 14.57 -11.74
N THR A 215 -0.67 15.56 -11.76
CA THR A 215 -0.94 16.40 -12.94
C THR A 215 -0.68 17.84 -12.57
N ASN A 216 0.13 18.52 -13.36
CA ASN A 216 0.22 19.97 -13.27
C ASN A 216 -0.95 20.55 -14.08
N SER A 217 -1.77 21.36 -13.45
CA SER A 217 -2.73 22.21 -14.14
C SER A 217 -2.02 23.53 -14.47
N TYR A 218 -1.92 23.85 -15.74
CA TYR A 218 -1.42 25.15 -16.20
C TYR A 218 -2.56 26.16 -16.27
#